data_7ddc0c70469dfb6e2f62e8e7e7a0cf2b
#
_entry.id   7ddc0c70469dfb6e2f62e8e7e7a0cf2b
#
_cell.length_a   1.000
_cell.length_b   1.000
_cell.length_c   1.000
_cell.angle_alpha   90.00
_cell.angle_beta   90.00
_cell.angle_gamma   90.00
#
_symmetry.space_group_name_H-M   'P 1'
#
loop_
_entity.id
_entity.type
_entity.pdbx_description
1 polymer ?
#
loop_
_entity_poly.entity_id
_entity_poly.type
_entity_poly.pdbx_seq_one_letter_code
_entity_poly.pdbx_strand_id
1 'polypeptide(L)'
;MNLEELLSKAENATSPPEIPLGGIPKQRLPSWGRWIIRILYLPLLHLELRTEKIAKFFIRPPFIQTGQCKRRGNCCHYIIFPELQGIIKKLFLFWNTEVHGFYKREGLEYEVEGKKIHVYGCRHLRKDGSCSNYSFRPKICRSWPLINYFAYPKILKGCGYQIKLRPPYAKKHPGLKIYEGD
;
A
#
# COMPACT_ATOMS: atom_id res chain seq x y z
N MET A 1 -12.50 -0.78 -17.26
CA MET A 1 -12.90 -0.37 -15.89
C MET A 1 -12.02 0.81 -15.48
N ASN A 2 -12.62 1.90 -15.03
CA ASN A 2 -11.91 3.14 -14.66
C ASN A 2 -11.30 2.97 -13.25
N LEU A 3 -10.23 3.74 -12.93
CA LEU A 3 -9.60 3.75 -11.58
C LEU A 3 -10.61 4.12 -10.48
N GLU A 4 -11.54 5.04 -10.77
CA GLU A 4 -12.59 5.43 -9.84
C GLU A 4 -13.57 4.29 -9.54
N GLU A 5 -13.93 3.50 -10.55
CA GLU A 5 -14.76 2.31 -10.36
C GLU A 5 -14.06 1.25 -9.51
N LEU A 6 -12.74 1.09 -9.67
CA LEU A 6 -11.94 0.22 -8.83
C LEU A 6 -11.93 0.68 -7.37
N LEU A 7 -11.68 1.97 -7.16
CA LEU A 7 -11.66 2.55 -5.82
C LEU A 7 -13.04 2.41 -5.16
N SER A 8 -14.12 2.67 -5.89
CA SER A 8 -15.49 2.47 -5.42
C SER A 8 -15.76 1.00 -5.05
N LYS A 9 -15.34 0.04 -5.88
CA LYS A 9 -15.44 -1.39 -5.56
C LYS A 9 -14.63 -1.76 -4.30
N ALA A 10 -13.41 -1.22 -4.19
CA ALA A 10 -12.57 -1.45 -3.00
C ALA A 10 -13.16 -0.85 -1.73
N GLU A 11 -13.82 0.30 -1.84
CA GLU A 11 -14.50 0.97 -0.73
C GLU A 11 -15.74 0.23 -0.26
N ASN A 12 -16.55 -0.23 -1.19
CA ASN A 12 -17.81 -0.93 -0.90
C ASN A 12 -17.64 -2.42 -0.57
N ALA A 13 -16.42 -2.97 -0.72
CA ALA A 13 -16.16 -4.37 -0.42
C ALA A 13 -16.29 -4.63 1.10
N THR A 14 -17.28 -5.43 1.48
CA THR A 14 -17.52 -5.87 2.86
C THR A 14 -16.64 -7.06 3.25
N SER A 15 -16.16 -7.81 2.27
CA SER A 15 -15.28 -8.97 2.43
C SER A 15 -14.01 -8.79 1.58
N PRO A 16 -12.90 -9.48 1.94
CA PRO A 16 -11.73 -9.55 1.08
C PRO A 16 -12.13 -10.06 -0.30
N PRO A 17 -11.58 -9.48 -1.40
CA PRO A 17 -11.84 -9.99 -2.75
C PRO A 17 -11.41 -11.46 -2.84
N GLU A 18 -12.17 -12.22 -3.61
CA GLU A 18 -11.89 -13.63 -3.82
C GLU A 18 -10.50 -13.87 -4.40
N ILE A 19 -9.91 -15.00 -4.01
CA ILE A 19 -8.66 -15.47 -4.60
C ILE A 19 -8.92 -15.76 -6.08
N PRO A 20 -8.01 -15.39 -6.99
CA PRO A 20 -8.16 -15.70 -8.42
C PRO A 20 -8.47 -17.18 -8.66
N LEU A 21 -9.34 -17.50 -9.63
CA LEU A 21 -9.73 -18.87 -9.97
C LEU A 21 -8.52 -19.79 -10.24
N GLY A 22 -7.44 -19.24 -10.79
CA GLY A 22 -6.16 -19.96 -10.99
C GLY A 22 -5.30 -20.10 -9.73
N GLY A 23 -5.78 -19.59 -8.57
CA GLY A 23 -5.01 -19.58 -7.33
C GLY A 23 -3.92 -18.51 -7.31
N ILE A 24 -3.19 -18.46 -6.20
CA ILE A 24 -2.06 -17.53 -6.04
C ILE A 24 -0.82 -18.11 -6.73
N PRO A 25 -0.18 -17.42 -7.67
CA PRO A 25 1.02 -17.90 -8.37
C PRO A 25 2.11 -18.34 -7.39
N LYS A 26 2.72 -19.50 -7.64
CA LYS A 26 3.84 -19.99 -6.81
C LYS A 26 5.05 -19.06 -6.94
N GLN A 27 5.73 -18.79 -5.83
CA GLN A 27 6.98 -18.05 -5.83
C GLN A 27 8.13 -18.96 -6.25
N ARG A 28 9.06 -18.41 -7.03
CA ARG A 28 10.25 -19.15 -7.53
C ARG A 28 11.27 -19.37 -6.42
N LEU A 29 11.45 -18.36 -5.55
CA LEU A 29 12.37 -18.46 -4.43
C LEU A 29 11.82 -19.41 -3.34
N PRO A 30 12.66 -20.33 -2.82
CA PRO A 30 12.27 -21.19 -1.72
C PRO A 30 12.01 -20.38 -0.44
N SER A 31 11.15 -20.90 0.43
CA SER A 31 10.71 -20.19 1.65
C SER A 31 11.86 -19.79 2.56
N TRP A 32 12.86 -20.67 2.74
CA TRP A 32 14.04 -20.39 3.56
C TRP A 32 14.88 -19.25 2.99
N GLY A 33 15.08 -19.22 1.67
CA GLY A 33 15.84 -18.14 1.00
C GLY A 33 15.15 -16.78 1.16
N ARG A 34 13.83 -16.74 0.98
CA ARG A 34 13.05 -15.50 1.23
C ARG A 34 13.18 -15.02 2.68
N TRP A 35 13.17 -15.94 3.62
CA TRP A 35 13.30 -15.61 5.03
C TRP A 35 14.67 -14.99 5.35
N ILE A 36 15.76 -15.59 4.86
CA ILE A 36 17.11 -15.04 4.99
C ILE A 36 17.20 -13.63 4.40
N ILE A 37 16.73 -13.45 3.17
CA ILE A 37 16.75 -12.14 2.49
C ILE A 37 15.99 -11.09 3.30
N ARG A 38 14.82 -11.44 3.84
CA ARG A 38 14.02 -10.53 4.67
C ARG A 38 14.73 -10.14 5.95
N ILE A 39 15.39 -11.08 6.62
CA ILE A 39 16.17 -10.78 7.85
C ILE A 39 17.33 -9.86 7.53
N LEU A 40 18.09 -10.14 6.48
CA LEU A 40 19.20 -9.28 6.07
C LEU A 40 18.74 -7.87 5.66
N TYR A 41 17.51 -7.75 5.15
CA TYR A 41 16.92 -6.45 4.81
C TYR A 41 16.38 -5.67 6.02
N LEU A 42 16.06 -6.33 7.14
CA LEU A 42 15.46 -5.67 8.30
C LEU A 42 16.25 -4.46 8.82
N PRO A 43 17.60 -4.51 8.97
CA PRO A 43 18.38 -3.36 9.43
C PRO A 43 18.22 -2.16 8.49
N LEU A 44 18.26 -2.39 7.17
CA LEU A 44 18.07 -1.34 6.15
C LEU A 44 16.68 -0.74 6.24
N LEU A 45 15.65 -1.58 6.39
CA LEU A 45 14.27 -1.11 6.57
C LEU A 45 14.13 -0.25 7.84
N HIS A 46 14.74 -0.66 8.94
CA HIS A 46 14.71 0.12 10.17
C HIS A 46 15.45 1.45 10.05
N LEU A 47 16.59 1.45 9.36
CA LEU A 47 17.34 2.66 9.05
C LEU A 47 16.48 3.62 8.21
N GLU A 48 15.88 3.12 7.15
CA GLU A 48 14.98 3.90 6.27
C GLU A 48 13.79 4.49 7.04
N LEU A 49 13.15 3.71 7.91
CA LEU A 49 12.04 4.19 8.74
C LEU A 49 12.48 5.25 9.77
N ARG A 50 13.71 5.13 10.29
CA ARG A 50 14.28 6.13 11.22
C ARG A 50 14.61 7.42 10.48
N THR A 51 15.27 7.34 9.35
CA THR A 51 15.60 8.54 8.53
C THR A 51 14.34 9.25 8.07
N GLU A 52 13.28 8.52 7.71
CA GLU A 52 11.98 9.12 7.39
C GLU A 52 11.35 9.85 8.59
N LYS A 53 11.44 9.29 9.78
CA LYS A 53 10.97 9.96 11.00
C LYS A 53 11.76 11.25 11.29
N ILE A 54 13.08 11.21 11.12
CA ILE A 54 13.96 12.38 11.28
C ILE A 54 13.60 13.44 10.21
N ALA A 55 13.46 13.05 8.96
CA ALA A 55 13.06 13.95 7.89
C ALA A 55 11.70 14.62 8.17
N LYS A 56 10.71 13.85 8.66
CA LYS A 56 9.40 14.38 9.06
C LYS A 56 9.44 15.30 10.28
N PHE A 57 10.48 15.21 11.11
CA PHE A 57 10.70 16.15 12.20
C PHE A 57 11.11 17.53 11.69
N PHE A 58 12.04 17.58 10.72
CA PHE A 58 12.51 18.84 10.12
C PHE A 58 11.52 19.40 9.10
N ILE A 59 11.01 18.54 8.22
CA ILE A 59 10.05 18.92 7.17
C ILE A 59 8.71 18.29 7.53
N ARG A 60 7.87 19.03 8.23
CA ARG A 60 6.57 18.53 8.70
C ARG A 60 5.58 18.42 7.54
N PRO A 61 5.03 17.22 7.26
CA PRO A 61 3.99 17.08 6.25
C PRO A 61 2.73 17.87 6.63
N PRO A 62 1.96 18.38 5.65
CA PRO A 62 0.75 19.15 5.90
C PRO A 62 -0.35 18.33 6.59
N PHE A 63 -0.28 17.02 6.50
CA PHE A 63 -1.28 16.10 7.04
C PHE A 63 -0.75 15.33 8.24
N ILE A 64 -1.65 14.99 9.15
CA ILE A 64 -1.38 14.13 10.30
C ILE A 64 -2.24 12.88 10.15
N GLN A 65 -1.61 11.72 10.22
CA GLN A 65 -2.30 10.44 10.27
C GLN A 65 -2.61 10.09 11.73
N THR A 66 -3.87 9.73 12.00
CA THR A 66 -4.35 9.25 13.29
C THR A 66 -5.09 7.93 13.14
N GLY A 67 -5.43 7.27 14.25
CA GLY A 67 -6.13 5.98 14.22
C GLY A 67 -5.21 4.78 13.99
N GLN A 68 -5.82 3.64 13.71
CA GLN A 68 -5.12 2.37 13.53
C GLN A 68 -5.82 1.49 12.49
N CYS A 69 -5.11 0.54 11.93
CA CYS A 69 -5.65 -0.39 10.94
C CYS A 69 -6.78 -1.24 11.53
N LYS A 70 -7.98 -1.19 10.94
CA LYS A 70 -9.13 -2.04 11.27
C LYS A 70 -9.02 -3.47 10.72
N ARG A 71 -7.92 -3.80 10.04
CA ARG A 71 -7.65 -5.13 9.47
C ARG A 71 -8.71 -5.62 8.47
N ARG A 72 -9.33 -4.73 7.71
CA ARG A 72 -10.30 -5.09 6.67
C ARG A 72 -9.68 -5.81 5.47
N GLY A 73 -8.38 -5.65 5.27
CA GLY A 73 -7.65 -6.28 4.17
C GLY A 73 -7.80 -5.60 2.79
N ASN A 74 -8.75 -4.70 2.60
CA ASN A 74 -9.05 -4.11 1.29
C ASN A 74 -7.81 -3.45 0.65
N CYS A 75 -7.04 -2.67 1.40
CA CYS A 75 -5.80 -2.06 0.90
C CYS A 75 -4.72 -3.09 0.52
N CYS A 76 -4.79 -4.32 1.03
CA CYS A 76 -3.86 -5.40 0.67
C CYS A 76 -4.23 -6.09 -0.66
N HIS A 77 -5.43 -5.85 -1.17
CA HIS A 77 -5.90 -6.40 -2.44
C HIS A 77 -5.78 -5.44 -3.62
N TYR A 78 -5.61 -4.15 -3.34
CA TYR A 78 -5.57 -3.09 -4.35
C TYR A 78 -4.26 -2.33 -4.28
N ILE A 79 -3.14 -3.08 -4.35
CA ILE A 79 -1.81 -2.49 -4.33
C ILE A 79 -1.44 -2.09 -5.76
N ILE A 80 -1.13 -0.83 -5.95
CA ILE A 80 -0.65 -0.28 -7.21
C ILE A 80 0.82 0.06 -7.03
N PHE A 81 1.67 -0.47 -7.91
CA PHE A 81 3.08 -0.14 -7.93
C PHE A 81 3.35 1.04 -8.85
N PRO A 82 4.37 1.85 -8.53
CA PRO A 82 4.81 2.93 -9.41
C PRO A 82 5.27 2.37 -10.75
N GLU A 83 5.03 3.11 -11.81
CA GLU A 83 5.51 2.74 -13.13
C GLU A 83 7.01 3.02 -13.20
N LEU A 84 7.76 1.95 -13.26
CA LEU A 84 9.23 1.97 -13.45
C LEU A 84 9.55 1.41 -14.83
N GLN A 85 10.72 1.74 -15.36
CA GLN A 85 11.16 1.26 -16.67
C GLN A 85 12.45 0.45 -16.59
N GLY A 86 12.72 -0.32 -17.64
CA GLY A 86 13.97 -1.04 -17.82
C GLY A 86 14.27 -2.08 -16.74
N ILE A 87 15.53 -2.19 -16.37
CA ILE A 87 16.03 -3.16 -15.39
C ILE A 87 15.52 -2.87 -13.98
N ILE A 88 15.32 -1.60 -13.65
CA ILE A 88 14.82 -1.18 -12.33
C ILE A 88 13.41 -1.74 -12.10
N LYS A 89 12.55 -1.71 -13.14
CA LYS A 89 11.22 -2.33 -13.08
C LYS A 89 11.32 -3.83 -12.78
N LYS A 90 12.22 -4.56 -13.47
CA LYS A 90 12.40 -6.01 -13.28
C LYS A 90 12.86 -6.31 -11.86
N LEU A 91 13.84 -5.60 -11.33
CA LEU A 91 14.33 -5.77 -9.96
C LEU A 91 13.26 -5.42 -8.92
N PHE A 92 12.54 -4.32 -9.12
CA PHE A 92 11.47 -3.91 -8.23
C PHE A 92 10.32 -4.92 -8.20
N LEU A 93 9.89 -5.44 -9.35
CA LEU A 93 8.87 -6.47 -9.42
C LEU A 93 9.35 -7.78 -8.80
N PHE A 94 10.57 -8.23 -9.12
CA PHE A 94 11.16 -9.41 -8.49
C PHE A 94 11.17 -9.28 -6.96
N TRP A 95 11.64 -8.16 -6.44
CA TRP A 95 11.66 -7.88 -5.01
C TRP A 95 10.27 -7.97 -4.38
N ASN A 96 9.31 -7.31 -4.98
CA ASN A 96 7.96 -7.26 -4.43
C ASN A 96 7.19 -8.57 -4.60
N THR A 97 7.37 -9.30 -5.71
CA THR A 97 6.66 -10.57 -5.94
C THR A 97 7.35 -11.75 -5.26
N GLU A 98 8.65 -11.92 -5.45
CA GLU A 98 9.37 -13.08 -4.95
C GLU A 98 9.74 -12.96 -3.47
N VAL A 99 10.15 -11.79 -2.99
CA VAL A 99 10.55 -11.61 -1.60
C VAL A 99 9.35 -11.24 -0.72
N HIS A 100 8.56 -10.24 -1.10
CA HIS A 100 7.45 -9.75 -0.28
C HIS A 100 6.13 -10.50 -0.50
N GLY A 101 5.99 -11.23 -1.59
CA GLY A 101 4.83 -12.10 -1.83
C GLY A 101 3.60 -11.36 -2.36
N PHE A 102 3.78 -10.25 -3.03
CA PHE A 102 2.72 -9.68 -3.85
C PHE A 102 2.57 -10.49 -5.14
N TYR A 103 1.37 -10.54 -5.68
CA TYR A 103 1.09 -11.19 -6.94
C TYR A 103 0.20 -10.31 -7.82
N LYS A 104 0.47 -10.34 -9.12
CA LYS A 104 -0.35 -9.64 -10.10
C LYS A 104 -1.74 -10.28 -10.13
N ARG A 105 -2.79 -9.47 -10.09
CA ARG A 105 -4.16 -9.95 -10.23
C ARG A 105 -4.54 -9.96 -11.70
N GLU A 106 -5.00 -11.13 -12.17
CA GLU A 106 -5.50 -11.29 -13.52
C GLU A 106 -6.83 -10.56 -13.69
N GLY A 107 -7.05 -9.99 -14.88
CA GLY A 107 -8.29 -9.28 -15.20
C GLY A 107 -8.45 -7.90 -14.57
N LEU A 108 -7.49 -7.44 -13.76
CA LEU A 108 -7.49 -6.12 -13.14
C LEU A 108 -6.36 -5.24 -13.72
N GLU A 109 -6.48 -4.95 -15.00
CA GLU A 109 -5.61 -3.99 -15.69
C GLU A 109 -6.41 -2.73 -16.01
N TYR A 110 -5.83 -1.58 -15.73
CA TYR A 110 -6.43 -0.28 -15.96
C TYR A 110 -5.55 0.53 -16.88
N GLU A 111 -6.17 1.31 -17.71
CA GLU A 111 -5.49 2.31 -18.52
C GLU A 111 -5.82 3.69 -17.96
N VAL A 112 -4.80 4.40 -17.50
CA VAL A 112 -4.90 5.76 -16.99
C VAL A 112 -3.89 6.62 -17.76
N GLU A 113 -4.37 7.63 -18.46
CA GLU A 113 -3.54 8.52 -19.29
C GLU A 113 -2.65 7.78 -20.28
N GLY A 114 -3.17 6.73 -20.94
CA GLY A 114 -2.42 5.90 -21.89
C GLY A 114 -1.41 4.92 -21.26
N LYS A 115 -1.42 4.80 -19.93
CA LYS A 115 -0.53 3.90 -19.19
C LYS A 115 -1.28 2.73 -18.60
N LYS A 116 -0.74 1.52 -18.77
CA LYS A 116 -1.32 0.30 -18.19
C LYS A 116 -0.90 0.15 -16.74
N ILE A 117 -1.87 0.25 -15.84
CA ILE A 117 -1.68 0.06 -14.40
C ILE A 117 -2.14 -1.35 -14.04
N HIS A 118 -1.28 -2.10 -13.35
CA HIS A 118 -1.61 -3.42 -12.84
C HIS A 118 -1.90 -3.37 -11.35
N VAL A 119 -2.92 -4.10 -10.94
CA VAL A 119 -3.27 -4.25 -9.52
C VAL A 119 -2.63 -5.52 -8.97
N TYR A 120 -2.08 -5.41 -7.77
CA TYR A 120 -1.45 -6.50 -7.07
C TYR A 120 -2.21 -6.83 -5.79
N GLY A 121 -2.26 -8.11 -5.46
CA GLY A 121 -2.74 -8.62 -4.20
C GLY A 121 -1.58 -9.10 -3.32
N CYS A 122 -1.87 -9.39 -2.05
CA CYS A 122 -0.89 -9.88 -1.09
C CYS A 122 -1.24 -11.30 -0.63
N ARG A 123 -0.31 -12.26 -0.77
CA ARG A 123 -0.49 -13.66 -0.33
C ARG A 123 -0.52 -13.82 1.19
N HIS A 124 -0.04 -12.82 1.92
CA HIS A 124 -0.01 -12.86 3.39
C HIS A 124 -1.32 -12.38 4.03
N LEU A 125 -2.28 -11.97 3.22
CA LEU A 125 -3.59 -11.61 3.72
C LEU A 125 -4.39 -12.86 4.07
N ARG A 126 -4.91 -12.91 5.29
CA ARG A 126 -5.80 -13.97 5.77
C ARG A 126 -7.26 -13.63 5.48
N LYS A 127 -8.14 -14.61 5.57
CA LYS A 127 -9.59 -14.45 5.36
C LYS A 127 -10.23 -13.45 6.34
N ASP A 128 -9.67 -13.33 7.54
CA ASP A 128 -10.09 -12.38 8.58
C ASP A 128 -9.58 -10.95 8.37
N GLY A 129 -8.89 -10.68 7.25
CA GLY A 129 -8.29 -9.39 6.94
C GLY A 129 -6.95 -9.13 7.65
N SER A 130 -6.48 -10.05 8.49
CA SER A 130 -5.19 -9.92 9.16
C SER A 130 -4.02 -10.29 8.25
N CYS A 131 -2.81 -9.84 8.60
CA CYS A 131 -1.59 -10.13 7.86
C CYS A 131 -0.80 -11.24 8.57
N SER A 132 -0.57 -12.38 7.91
CA SER A 132 0.25 -13.48 8.44
C SER A 132 1.74 -13.12 8.58
N ASN A 133 2.19 -12.06 7.91
CA ASN A 133 3.58 -11.61 7.91
C ASN A 133 3.73 -10.19 8.46
N TYR A 134 3.00 -9.87 9.53
CA TYR A 134 2.89 -8.50 10.03
C TYR A 134 4.24 -7.86 10.41
N SER A 135 5.12 -8.62 11.07
CA SER A 135 6.44 -8.14 11.51
C SER A 135 7.39 -7.83 10.36
N PHE A 136 7.27 -8.55 9.25
CA PHE A 136 8.12 -8.39 8.06
C PHE A 136 7.42 -7.62 6.94
N ARG A 137 6.42 -6.80 7.28
CA ARG A 137 5.74 -5.97 6.26
C ARG A 137 6.72 -5.02 5.59
N PRO A 138 6.72 -4.95 4.25
CA PRO A 138 7.54 -3.98 3.51
C PRO A 138 7.09 -2.54 3.79
N LYS A 139 7.94 -1.59 3.41
CA LYS A 139 7.67 -0.15 3.62
C LYS A 139 6.31 0.27 3.06
N ILE A 140 5.94 -0.19 1.86
CA ILE A 140 4.66 0.14 1.25
C ILE A 140 3.46 -0.17 2.14
N CYS A 141 3.52 -1.28 2.92
CA CYS A 141 2.46 -1.64 3.86
C CYS A 141 2.54 -0.86 5.18
N ARG A 142 3.74 -0.42 5.57
CA ARG A 142 3.95 0.33 6.82
C ARG A 142 3.61 1.80 6.67
N SER A 143 3.83 2.34 5.46
CA SER A 143 3.58 3.74 5.13
C SER A 143 2.13 4.01 4.70
N TRP A 144 1.28 2.97 4.62
CA TRP A 144 -0.12 3.16 4.27
C TRP A 144 -0.95 3.74 5.42
N PRO A 145 -1.86 4.68 5.17
CA PRO A 145 -2.06 5.44 3.92
C PRO A 145 -0.90 6.40 3.66
N LEU A 146 -0.47 6.47 2.39
CA LEU A 146 0.64 7.34 1.99
C LEU A 146 0.27 8.81 2.18
N ILE A 147 1.07 9.52 2.98
CA ILE A 147 0.97 10.95 3.15
C ILE A 147 2.14 11.60 2.40
N ASN A 148 1.86 12.05 1.18
CA ASN A 148 2.83 12.77 0.38
C ASN A 148 2.78 14.27 0.70
N TYR A 149 3.92 14.97 0.57
CA TYR A 149 4.01 16.41 0.78
C TYR A 149 3.24 17.20 -0.27
N PHE A 150 3.09 16.65 -1.49
CA PHE A 150 2.58 17.35 -2.67
C PHE A 150 1.26 16.79 -3.20
N ALA A 151 0.73 15.72 -2.61
CA ALA A 151 -0.51 15.10 -3.04
C ALA A 151 -1.48 14.93 -1.88
N TYR A 152 -2.77 15.01 -2.19
CA TYR A 152 -3.80 14.72 -1.21
C TYR A 152 -3.78 13.23 -0.87
N PRO A 153 -3.69 12.85 0.41
CA PRO A 153 -3.72 11.45 0.78
C PRO A 153 -5.10 10.86 0.49
N LYS A 154 -5.11 9.75 -0.25
CA LYS A 154 -6.34 8.98 -0.51
C LYS A 154 -6.45 7.85 0.50
N ILE A 155 -7.56 7.82 1.22
CA ILE A 155 -7.90 6.74 2.15
C ILE A 155 -9.13 6.02 1.60
N LEU A 156 -9.12 4.70 1.66
CA LEU A 156 -10.30 3.90 1.34
C LEU A 156 -11.37 4.08 2.42
N LYS A 157 -12.62 4.23 2.01
CA LYS A 157 -13.78 4.32 2.92
C LYS A 157 -13.79 3.16 3.91
N GLY A 158 -14.08 3.45 5.17
CA GLY A 158 -14.05 2.45 6.25
C GLY A 158 -12.64 2.01 6.67
N CYS A 159 -11.59 2.69 6.22
CA CYS A 159 -10.24 2.53 6.78
C CYS A 159 -10.23 3.01 8.24
N GLY A 160 -9.46 2.33 9.09
CA GLY A 160 -9.33 2.77 10.49
C GLY A 160 -8.35 3.92 10.69
N TYR A 161 -7.64 4.32 9.65
CA TYR A 161 -6.83 5.54 9.67
C TYR A 161 -7.66 6.73 9.27
N GLN A 162 -7.38 7.87 9.92
CA GLN A 162 -7.93 9.17 9.59
C GLN A 162 -6.79 10.13 9.29
N ILE A 163 -7.02 11.07 8.39
CA ILE A 163 -6.04 12.10 8.04
C ILE A 163 -6.63 13.45 8.40
N LYS A 164 -5.87 14.23 9.16
CA LYS A 164 -6.21 15.59 9.56
C LYS A 164 -5.19 16.57 9.00
N LEU A 165 -5.67 17.72 8.56
CA LEU A 165 -4.80 18.81 8.14
C LEU A 165 -4.18 19.48 9.38
N ARG A 166 -2.86 19.78 9.34
CA ARG A 166 -2.21 20.53 10.44
C ARG A 166 -2.77 21.95 10.56
N PRO A 167 -2.95 22.47 11.78
CA PRO A 167 -3.55 23.79 12.00
C PRO A 167 -2.99 24.93 11.15
N PRO A 168 -1.66 25.07 10.94
CA PRO A 168 -1.13 26.14 10.09
C PRO A 168 -1.60 26.08 8.65
N TYR A 169 -1.76 24.84 8.11
CA TYR A 169 -2.25 24.60 6.75
C TYR A 169 -3.77 24.71 6.66
N ALA A 170 -4.50 24.31 7.69
CA ALA A 170 -5.95 24.44 7.76
C ALA A 170 -6.39 25.91 7.69
N LYS A 171 -5.65 26.82 8.33
CA LYS A 171 -5.91 28.26 8.26
C LYS A 171 -5.69 28.86 6.86
N LYS A 172 -4.70 28.32 6.11
CA LYS A 172 -4.40 28.80 4.74
C LYS A 172 -5.34 28.23 3.67
N HIS A 173 -6.01 27.13 3.95
CA HIS A 173 -6.89 26.43 3.01
C HIS A 173 -8.23 26.06 3.64
N PRO A 174 -9.09 27.01 3.99
CA PRO A 174 -10.34 26.77 4.73
C PRO A 174 -11.39 25.96 3.95
N GLY A 175 -11.21 25.80 2.64
CA GLY A 175 -12.10 25.02 1.77
C GLY A 175 -11.69 23.56 1.54
N LEU A 176 -10.58 23.12 2.11
CA LEU A 176 -10.10 21.76 1.95
C LEU A 176 -10.92 20.81 2.84
N LYS A 177 -11.95 20.18 2.25
CA LYS A 177 -12.74 19.14 2.96
C LYS A 177 -11.86 17.93 3.17
N ILE A 178 -11.66 17.57 4.43
CA ILE A 178 -11.02 16.32 4.84
C ILE A 178 -12.05 15.21 4.63
N TYR A 179 -11.70 14.18 3.91
CA TYR A 179 -12.50 12.96 3.90
C TYR A 179 -12.38 12.32 5.29
N GLU A 180 -13.35 12.57 6.13
CA GLU A 180 -13.59 11.77 7.33
C GLU A 180 -14.22 10.48 6.83
N GLY A 181 -13.46 9.39 6.89
CA GLY A 181 -14.01 8.07 6.64
C GLY A 181 -14.92 7.72 7.80
N ASP A 182 -16.22 7.81 7.58
CA ASP A 182 -17.26 7.23 8.45
C ASP A 182 -17.16 5.70 8.48
#